data_9621e59a79dce2f6579b96a09566b3f2
#
_entry.id   9621e59a79dce2f6579b96a09566b3f2
#
_cell.length_a   1.000
_cell.length_b   1.000
_cell.length_c   1.000
_cell.angle_alpha   90.00
_cell.angle_beta   90.00
_cell.angle_gamma   90.00
#
_symmetry.space_group_name_H-M   'P 1'
#
loop_
_entity.id
_entity.type
_entity.pdbx_description
1 polymer ?
#
loop_
_entity_poly.entity_id
_entity_poly.type
_entity_poly.pdbx_seq_one_letter_code
_entity_poly.pdbx_strand_id
1 'polypeptide(L)'
;YTTLFRSQLIGQRVTHIATRGKALLTHFSGGLTLYSHNQLYGVWRVVDAGVEPQSNRVLRVRLQTASKAILLYSASDIDILTAEQVANHPFLLRVGPDVLDMTLTAEQVKARLLSAKFRNRQFSGLLLDQAFLAGLGNYLRVEILWQVGLSGKRKAAELSDSQLDALAHALLDIPRLSYRTRGLVDDNKHHGALFRFKVFHRDRERCERCGGIIEKTTLSSRPFYWCPGCQH
;
A
#
# COMPACT_ATOMS: atom_id res chain seq x y z
N TYR A 1 -5.56 -20.43 -17.36
CA TYR A 1 -6.41 -20.09 -16.18
C TYR A 1 -7.43 -18.97 -16.46
N THR A 2 -7.45 -18.34 -17.66
CA THR A 2 -8.19 -17.08 -17.87
C THR A 2 -9.43 -17.24 -18.78
N THR A 3 -9.71 -18.41 -19.31
CA THR A 3 -10.73 -18.56 -20.37
C THR A 3 -12.14 -18.77 -19.82
N LEU A 4 -12.31 -19.32 -18.63
CA LEU A 4 -13.63 -19.68 -18.06
C LEU A 4 -14.41 -18.46 -17.53
N PHE A 5 -13.75 -17.35 -17.21
CA PHE A 5 -14.41 -16.18 -16.61
C PHE A 5 -14.76 -15.05 -17.59
N ARG A 6 -14.26 -15.12 -18.85
CA ARG A 6 -14.52 -14.06 -19.85
C ARG A 6 -15.99 -13.87 -20.13
N SER A 7 -16.77 -14.94 -20.23
CA SER A 7 -18.18 -14.87 -20.57
C SER A 7 -19.06 -14.28 -19.47
N GLN A 8 -18.69 -14.44 -18.21
CA GLN A 8 -19.51 -14.04 -17.07
C GLN A 8 -19.56 -12.52 -16.84
N LEU A 9 -18.55 -11.77 -17.28
CA LEU A 9 -18.48 -10.32 -17.13
C LEU A 9 -18.89 -9.55 -18.39
N ILE A 10 -19.12 -10.21 -19.51
CA ILE A 10 -19.54 -9.55 -20.74
C ILE A 10 -20.95 -8.96 -20.55
N GLY A 11 -21.11 -7.69 -20.95
CA GLY A 11 -22.37 -6.96 -20.81
C GLY A 11 -22.67 -6.48 -19.39
N GLN A 12 -21.83 -6.81 -18.41
CA GLN A 12 -22.00 -6.34 -17.04
C GLN A 12 -21.50 -4.89 -16.89
N ARG A 13 -22.16 -4.14 -16.00
CA ARG A 13 -21.74 -2.79 -15.61
C ARG A 13 -20.96 -2.86 -14.31
N VAL A 14 -19.90 -2.05 -14.18
CA VAL A 14 -19.26 -1.79 -12.90
C VAL A 14 -20.22 -0.94 -12.06
N THR A 15 -20.63 -1.47 -10.92
CA THR A 15 -21.57 -0.82 -10.00
C THR A 15 -20.86 -0.07 -8.88
N HIS A 16 -19.73 -0.61 -8.42
CA HIS A 16 -18.97 -0.04 -7.31
C HIS A 16 -17.50 -0.47 -7.40
N ILE A 17 -16.60 0.40 -6.94
CA ILE A 17 -15.17 0.12 -6.77
C ILE A 17 -14.82 0.39 -5.30
N ALA A 18 -14.24 -0.61 -4.64
CA ALA A 18 -13.80 -0.50 -3.26
C ALA A 18 -12.33 -0.92 -3.12
N THR A 19 -11.67 -0.42 -2.09
CA THR A 19 -10.34 -0.85 -1.70
C THR A 19 -10.35 -1.51 -0.32
N ARG A 20 -9.43 -2.44 -0.11
CA ARG A 20 -9.11 -3.03 1.20
C ARG A 20 -7.59 -3.11 1.30
N GLY A 21 -7.00 -2.10 1.93
CA GLY A 21 -5.56 -1.91 1.88
C GLY A 21 -5.07 -1.72 0.44
N LYS A 22 -4.31 -2.68 -0.07
CA LYS A 22 -3.76 -2.65 -1.44
C LYS A 22 -4.53 -3.53 -2.43
N ALA A 23 -5.61 -4.17 -2.00
CA ALA A 23 -6.51 -4.90 -2.88
C ALA A 23 -7.58 -3.98 -3.46
N LEU A 24 -7.93 -4.21 -4.71
CA LEU A 24 -9.02 -3.54 -5.42
C LEU A 24 -10.15 -4.53 -5.66
N LEU A 25 -11.36 -4.14 -5.32
CA LEU A 25 -12.59 -4.87 -5.52
C LEU A 25 -13.44 -4.12 -6.54
N THR A 26 -13.62 -4.68 -7.71
CA THR A 26 -14.48 -4.12 -8.76
C THR A 26 -15.76 -4.94 -8.82
N HIS A 27 -16.87 -4.37 -8.38
CA HIS A 27 -18.18 -5.03 -8.31
C HIS A 27 -18.96 -4.83 -9.60
N PHE A 28 -19.60 -5.90 -10.08
CA PHE A 28 -20.39 -5.92 -11.31
C PHE A 28 -21.87 -6.14 -11.04
N SER A 29 -22.72 -5.68 -11.97
CA SER A 29 -24.18 -5.75 -11.90
C SER A 29 -24.73 -7.20 -11.78
N GLY A 30 -24.00 -8.19 -12.22
CA GLY A 30 -24.33 -9.61 -12.08
C GLY A 30 -23.96 -10.24 -10.75
N GLY A 31 -23.56 -9.44 -9.73
CA GLY A 31 -23.22 -9.95 -8.41
C GLY A 31 -21.80 -10.51 -8.27
N LEU A 32 -21.01 -10.47 -9.35
CA LEU A 32 -19.61 -10.88 -9.30
C LEU A 32 -18.68 -9.70 -8.92
N THR A 33 -17.54 -10.03 -8.34
CA THR A 33 -16.51 -9.08 -7.95
C THR A 33 -15.16 -9.52 -8.52
N LEU A 34 -14.52 -8.66 -9.29
CA LEU A 34 -13.11 -8.84 -9.64
C LEU A 34 -12.26 -8.35 -8.45
N TYR A 35 -11.63 -9.29 -7.77
CA TYR A 35 -10.56 -9.03 -6.81
C TYR A 35 -9.24 -8.92 -7.55
N SER A 36 -8.44 -7.91 -7.22
CA SER A 36 -7.08 -7.78 -7.73
C SER A 36 -6.15 -7.15 -6.70
N HIS A 37 -4.93 -7.67 -6.63
CA HIS A 37 -3.88 -7.13 -5.79
C HIS A 37 -2.59 -6.99 -6.62
N ASN A 38 -2.10 -5.76 -6.76
CA ASN A 38 -0.95 -5.47 -7.63
C ASN A 38 0.36 -6.10 -7.14
N GLN A 39 0.43 -6.43 -5.85
CA GLN A 39 1.66 -6.92 -5.20
C GLN A 39 2.86 -6.00 -5.52
N LEU A 40 3.93 -6.53 -6.16
CA LEU A 40 5.14 -5.77 -6.48
C LEU A 40 5.16 -5.22 -7.90
N TYR A 41 4.54 -5.93 -8.84
CA TYR A 41 4.74 -5.71 -10.26
C TYR A 41 3.47 -5.34 -11.03
N GLY A 42 2.30 -5.44 -10.39
CA GLY A 42 1.02 -5.13 -11.01
C GLY A 42 0.91 -3.65 -11.37
N VAL A 43 0.49 -3.36 -12.59
CA VAL A 43 0.27 -1.99 -13.09
C VAL A 43 -1.03 -1.93 -13.86
N TRP A 44 -1.89 -0.98 -13.49
CA TRP A 44 -3.06 -0.62 -14.25
C TRP A 44 -2.74 0.45 -15.30
N ARG A 45 -3.30 0.31 -16.50
CA ARG A 45 -3.25 1.31 -17.57
C ARG A 45 -4.63 1.54 -18.16
N VAL A 46 -4.92 2.76 -18.54
CA VAL A 46 -6.13 3.15 -19.27
C VAL A 46 -5.69 3.53 -20.69
N VAL A 47 -6.37 2.96 -21.68
CA VAL A 47 -6.10 3.22 -23.11
C VAL A 47 -7.43 3.34 -23.86
N ASP A 48 -7.40 3.81 -25.11
CA ASP A 48 -8.56 3.76 -25.97
C ASP A 48 -8.93 2.32 -26.35
N ALA A 49 -10.21 2.09 -26.62
CA ALA A 49 -10.70 0.77 -27.02
C ALA A 49 -9.98 0.31 -28.31
N GLY A 50 -9.57 -0.96 -28.30
CA GLY A 50 -8.82 -1.53 -29.43
C GLY A 50 -7.32 -1.25 -29.43
N VAL A 51 -6.82 -0.34 -28.60
CA VAL A 51 -5.38 -0.07 -28.50
C VAL A 51 -4.70 -1.17 -27.69
N GLU A 52 -3.59 -1.68 -28.20
CA GLU A 52 -2.70 -2.61 -27.51
C GLU A 52 -1.33 -1.96 -27.29
N PRO A 53 -1.07 -1.44 -26.09
CA PRO A 53 0.22 -0.84 -25.77
C PRO A 53 1.35 -1.85 -25.89
N GLN A 54 2.45 -1.47 -26.51
CA GLN A 54 3.66 -2.29 -26.45
C GLN A 54 4.13 -2.37 -25.00
N SER A 55 4.36 -3.59 -24.52
CA SER A 55 4.78 -3.84 -23.15
C SER A 55 5.49 -5.18 -23.03
N ASN A 56 6.60 -5.20 -22.32
CA ASN A 56 7.29 -6.43 -21.91
C ASN A 56 6.57 -7.11 -20.72
N ARG A 57 5.44 -6.55 -20.25
CA ARG A 57 4.66 -7.08 -19.11
C ARG A 57 3.55 -7.97 -19.63
N VAL A 58 3.27 -9.05 -18.91
CA VAL A 58 2.17 -9.96 -19.24
C VAL A 58 0.84 -9.30 -18.89
N LEU A 59 -0.05 -9.16 -19.86
CA LEU A 59 -1.42 -8.71 -19.66
C LEU A 59 -2.21 -9.79 -18.92
N ARG A 60 -2.86 -9.42 -17.82
CA ARG A 60 -3.61 -10.35 -16.95
C ARG A 60 -5.12 -10.11 -17.03
N VAL A 61 -5.54 -8.85 -17.06
CA VAL A 61 -6.96 -8.47 -17.16
C VAL A 61 -7.10 -7.34 -18.19
N ARG A 62 -8.15 -7.47 -19.03
CA ARG A 62 -8.64 -6.41 -19.91
C ARG A 62 -10.12 -6.24 -19.69
N LEU A 63 -10.51 -5.06 -19.17
CA LEU A 63 -11.89 -4.62 -19.11
C LEU A 63 -12.09 -3.54 -20.16
N GLN A 64 -12.92 -3.80 -21.18
CA GLN A 64 -13.10 -2.89 -22.31
C GLN A 64 -14.56 -2.47 -22.43
N THR A 65 -14.76 -1.17 -22.66
CA THR A 65 -16.02 -0.56 -23.06
C THR A 65 -15.98 -0.20 -24.54
N ALA A 66 -16.99 0.52 -25.02
CA ALA A 66 -17.01 1.00 -26.41
C ALA A 66 -15.86 1.97 -26.73
N SER A 67 -15.41 2.78 -25.73
CA SER A 67 -14.42 3.85 -25.96
C SER A 67 -13.08 3.65 -25.26
N LYS A 68 -13.05 2.94 -24.12
CA LYS A 68 -11.84 2.78 -23.29
C LYS A 68 -11.61 1.32 -22.90
N ALA A 69 -10.36 1.00 -22.64
CA ALA A 69 -9.96 -0.24 -22.03
C ALA A 69 -9.08 0.02 -20.82
N ILE A 70 -9.31 -0.76 -19.75
CA ILE A 70 -8.48 -0.79 -18.55
C ILE A 70 -7.72 -2.11 -18.53
N LEU A 71 -6.41 -2.03 -18.43
CA LEU A 71 -5.48 -3.14 -18.58
C LEU A 71 -4.69 -3.34 -17.29
N LEU A 72 -4.71 -4.56 -16.74
CA LEU A 72 -3.87 -4.94 -15.60
C LEU A 72 -2.74 -5.83 -16.09
N TYR A 73 -1.52 -5.40 -15.86
CA TYR A 73 -0.31 -6.13 -16.21
C TYR A 73 0.40 -6.68 -14.98
N SER A 74 1.04 -7.84 -15.12
CA SER A 74 1.98 -8.45 -14.15
C SER A 74 1.46 -8.64 -12.72
N ALA A 75 0.16 -8.53 -12.50
CA ALA A 75 -0.44 -8.94 -11.22
C ALA A 75 -0.64 -10.45 -11.20
N SER A 76 -0.40 -11.09 -10.06
CA SER A 76 -0.52 -12.54 -9.90
C SER A 76 -1.69 -12.96 -9.01
N ASP A 77 -2.24 -12.01 -8.26
CA ASP A 77 -3.30 -12.23 -7.29
C ASP A 77 -4.60 -11.60 -7.82
N ILE A 78 -5.35 -12.39 -8.58
CA ILE A 78 -6.54 -11.95 -9.32
C ILE A 78 -7.57 -13.06 -9.28
N ASP A 79 -8.76 -12.77 -8.79
CA ASP A 79 -9.88 -13.71 -8.73
C ASP A 79 -11.21 -13.04 -9.14
N ILE A 80 -12.13 -13.84 -9.67
CA ILE A 80 -13.53 -13.44 -9.82
C ILE A 80 -14.33 -14.19 -8.76
N LEU A 81 -14.97 -13.43 -7.89
CA LEU A 81 -15.55 -13.91 -6.65
C LEU A 81 -17.06 -13.62 -6.61
N THR A 82 -17.82 -14.54 -6.03
CA THR A 82 -19.20 -14.26 -5.57
C THR A 82 -19.16 -13.43 -4.28
N ALA A 83 -20.32 -12.90 -3.85
CA ALA A 83 -20.43 -12.18 -2.58
C ALA A 83 -20.01 -13.04 -1.39
N GLU A 84 -20.34 -14.32 -1.37
CA GLU A 84 -19.93 -15.27 -0.33
C GLU A 84 -18.42 -15.48 -0.33
N GLN A 85 -17.81 -15.64 -1.51
CA GLN A 85 -16.36 -15.79 -1.65
C GLN A 85 -15.59 -14.52 -1.23
N VAL A 86 -16.13 -13.33 -1.51
CA VAL A 86 -15.59 -12.06 -1.02
C VAL A 86 -15.63 -12.03 0.51
N ALA A 87 -16.77 -12.39 1.13
CA ALA A 87 -16.91 -12.42 2.58
C ALA A 87 -15.94 -13.39 3.27
N ASN A 88 -15.59 -14.49 2.61
CA ASN A 88 -14.70 -15.53 3.14
C ASN A 88 -13.26 -15.45 2.59
N HIS A 89 -12.91 -14.40 1.85
CA HIS A 89 -11.59 -14.31 1.22
C HIS A 89 -10.47 -14.17 2.26
N PRO A 90 -9.43 -15.05 2.26
CA PRO A 90 -8.43 -15.12 3.32
C PRO A 90 -7.66 -13.82 3.57
N PHE A 91 -7.37 -13.05 2.53
CA PHE A 91 -6.74 -11.74 2.67
C PHE A 91 -7.70 -10.73 3.29
N LEU A 92 -8.95 -10.64 2.80
CA LEU A 92 -9.94 -9.67 3.25
C LEU A 92 -10.35 -9.87 4.71
N LEU A 93 -10.38 -11.13 5.18
CA LEU A 93 -10.63 -11.47 6.59
C LEU A 93 -9.48 -11.05 7.53
N ARG A 94 -8.25 -11.05 7.02
CA ARG A 94 -7.05 -10.75 7.84
C ARG A 94 -6.63 -9.30 7.82
N VAL A 95 -7.06 -8.54 6.82
CA VAL A 95 -6.63 -7.16 6.63
C VAL A 95 -7.03 -6.30 7.83
N GLY A 96 -6.07 -5.53 8.34
CA GLY A 96 -6.29 -4.60 9.46
C GLY A 96 -6.97 -3.31 9.02
N PRO A 97 -7.16 -2.37 9.95
CA PRO A 97 -7.68 -1.04 9.63
C PRO A 97 -6.86 -0.36 8.54
N ASP A 98 -7.52 0.33 7.61
CA ASP A 98 -6.86 1.06 6.54
C ASP A 98 -6.38 2.43 7.03
N VAL A 99 -5.11 2.77 6.78
CA VAL A 99 -4.53 4.06 7.21
C VAL A 99 -5.17 5.27 6.52
N LEU A 100 -5.89 5.05 5.42
CA LEU A 100 -6.63 6.10 4.73
C LEU A 100 -8.07 6.24 5.23
N ASP A 101 -8.55 5.35 6.09
CA ASP A 101 -9.84 5.50 6.75
C ASP A 101 -9.76 6.70 7.71
N MET A 102 -10.54 7.75 7.42
CA MET A 102 -10.55 8.98 8.20
C MET A 102 -11.18 8.81 9.59
N THR A 103 -11.87 7.71 9.84
CA THR A 103 -12.43 7.37 11.17
C THR A 103 -11.41 6.69 12.07
N LEU A 104 -10.32 6.17 11.53
CA LEU A 104 -9.23 5.57 12.31
C LEU A 104 -8.43 6.66 13.03
N THR A 105 -8.42 6.59 14.37
CA THR A 105 -7.74 7.59 15.22
C THR A 105 -6.35 7.14 15.67
N ALA A 106 -5.51 8.09 16.11
CA ALA A 106 -4.19 7.80 16.63
C ALA A 106 -4.24 6.95 17.91
N GLU A 107 -5.25 7.17 18.77
CA GLU A 107 -5.46 6.36 19.99
C GLU A 107 -5.75 4.91 19.64
N GLN A 108 -6.56 4.65 18.62
CA GLN A 108 -6.84 3.28 18.15
C GLN A 108 -5.58 2.61 17.57
N VAL A 109 -4.76 3.37 16.84
CA VAL A 109 -3.46 2.89 16.34
C VAL A 109 -2.50 2.59 17.48
N LYS A 110 -2.39 3.47 18.49
CA LYS A 110 -1.60 3.28 19.70
C LYS A 110 -2.03 2.03 20.49
N ALA A 111 -3.32 1.87 20.71
CA ALA A 111 -3.86 0.67 21.36
C ALA A 111 -3.50 -0.60 20.58
N ARG A 112 -3.55 -0.53 19.24
CA ARG A 112 -3.19 -1.64 18.37
C ARG A 112 -1.70 -1.96 18.42
N LEU A 113 -0.80 -0.95 18.44
CA LEU A 113 0.65 -1.11 18.63
C LEU A 113 0.95 -1.86 19.93
N LEU A 114 0.24 -1.55 21.02
CA LEU A 114 0.43 -2.12 22.34
C LEU A 114 -0.26 -3.47 22.55
N SER A 115 -1.10 -3.92 21.60
CA SER A 115 -1.78 -5.20 21.73
C SER A 115 -0.81 -6.39 21.82
N ALA A 116 -1.20 -7.45 22.47
CA ALA A 116 -0.38 -8.66 22.66
C ALA A 116 0.16 -9.23 21.34
N LYS A 117 -0.62 -9.10 20.27
CA LYS A 117 -0.28 -9.58 18.92
C LYS A 117 0.87 -8.80 18.28
N PHE A 118 1.03 -7.50 18.59
CA PHE A 118 1.91 -6.62 17.83
C PHE A 118 3.03 -5.97 18.64
N ARG A 119 2.87 -5.76 19.94
CA ARG A 119 3.79 -4.97 20.78
C ARG A 119 5.25 -5.44 20.78
N ASN A 120 5.50 -6.73 20.58
CA ASN A 120 6.83 -7.33 20.61
C ASN A 120 7.42 -7.55 19.19
N ARG A 121 6.77 -7.07 18.15
CA ARG A 121 7.24 -7.20 16.76
C ARG A 121 8.10 -6.01 16.37
N GLN A 122 9.23 -6.28 15.69
CA GLN A 122 10.07 -5.21 15.15
C GLN A 122 9.32 -4.41 14.07
N PHE A 123 9.47 -3.08 14.10
CA PHE A 123 8.79 -2.19 13.17
C PHE A 123 9.12 -2.47 11.71
N SER A 124 10.35 -2.95 11.42
CA SER A 124 10.75 -3.33 10.06
C SER A 124 9.80 -4.35 9.41
N GLY A 125 9.30 -5.32 10.16
CA GLY A 125 8.33 -6.30 9.67
C GLY A 125 6.88 -5.90 9.95
N LEU A 126 6.61 -5.32 11.12
CA LEU A 126 5.27 -4.94 11.54
C LEU A 126 4.61 -3.95 10.56
N LEU A 127 5.35 -2.93 10.12
CA LEU A 127 4.81 -1.89 9.24
C LEU A 127 4.63 -2.35 7.77
N LEU A 128 5.01 -3.57 7.44
CA LEU A 128 4.69 -4.20 6.16
C LEU A 128 3.50 -5.17 6.25
N ASP A 129 3.11 -5.54 7.47
CA ASP A 129 2.03 -6.49 7.70
C ASP A 129 0.66 -5.81 7.52
N GLN A 130 -0.04 -6.18 6.47
CA GLN A 130 -1.38 -5.63 6.18
C GLN A 130 -2.42 -6.04 7.23
N ALA A 131 -2.15 -7.05 8.06
CA ALA A 131 -2.99 -7.40 9.21
C ALA A 131 -2.78 -6.45 10.40
N PHE A 132 -1.66 -5.73 10.45
CA PHE A 132 -1.45 -4.66 11.44
C PHE A 132 -2.17 -3.38 11.03
N LEU A 133 -1.74 -2.77 9.93
CA LEU A 133 -2.39 -1.61 9.31
C LEU A 133 -2.36 -1.78 7.79
N ALA A 134 -3.52 -1.72 7.18
CA ALA A 134 -3.65 -1.84 5.74
C ALA A 134 -3.17 -0.57 5.01
N GLY A 135 -2.64 -0.75 3.81
CA GLY A 135 -2.17 0.35 2.96
C GLY A 135 -0.68 0.64 3.07
N LEU A 136 -0.04 0.37 4.21
CA LEU A 136 1.39 0.63 4.40
C LEU A 136 2.26 -0.20 3.43
N GLY A 137 3.33 0.41 2.96
CA GLY A 137 4.31 -0.22 2.09
C GLY A 137 5.74 0.22 2.40
N ASN A 138 6.69 -0.23 1.58
CA ASN A 138 8.10 -0.07 1.90
C ASN A 138 8.52 1.40 2.05
N TYR A 139 8.09 2.30 1.16
CA TYR A 139 8.46 3.71 1.27
C TYR A 139 7.82 4.36 2.50
N LEU A 140 6.53 4.10 2.76
CA LEU A 140 5.86 4.63 3.95
C LEU A 140 6.52 4.14 5.23
N ARG A 141 6.90 2.86 5.30
CA ARG A 141 7.61 2.30 6.45
C ARG A 141 8.86 3.09 6.82
N VAL A 142 9.73 3.35 5.86
CA VAL A 142 11.01 4.03 6.13
C VAL A 142 10.83 5.53 6.38
N GLU A 143 9.90 6.19 5.69
CA GLU A 143 9.57 7.60 5.89
C GLU A 143 8.96 7.84 7.28
N ILE A 144 8.02 6.99 7.70
CA ILE A 144 7.40 7.06 9.03
C ILE A 144 8.44 6.89 10.13
N LEU A 145 9.30 5.86 10.04
CA LEU A 145 10.33 5.61 11.04
C LEU A 145 11.38 6.73 11.09
N TRP A 146 11.75 7.30 9.95
CA TRP A 146 12.62 8.48 9.92
C TRP A 146 11.96 9.69 10.57
N GLN A 147 10.67 9.92 10.28
CA GLN A 147 9.92 11.05 10.84
C GLN A 147 9.94 11.05 12.37
N VAL A 148 9.75 9.88 12.98
CA VAL A 148 9.70 9.74 14.45
C VAL A 148 11.05 9.37 15.09
N GLY A 149 12.12 9.28 14.30
CA GLY A 149 13.47 8.99 14.81
C GLY A 149 13.66 7.56 15.32
N LEU A 150 12.87 6.60 14.88
CA LEU A 150 12.91 5.22 15.36
C LEU A 150 13.64 4.28 14.39
N SER A 151 14.48 3.41 14.97
CA SER A 151 15.09 2.31 14.23
C SER A 151 14.05 1.24 13.86
N GLY A 152 14.20 0.63 12.67
CA GLY A 152 13.36 -0.47 12.24
C GLY A 152 13.46 -1.74 13.13
N LYS A 153 14.48 -1.84 13.98
CA LYS A 153 14.68 -2.94 14.92
C LYS A 153 13.90 -2.77 16.24
N ARG A 154 13.45 -1.54 16.54
CA ARG A 154 12.69 -1.24 17.77
C ARG A 154 11.30 -1.89 17.70
N LYS A 155 10.68 -1.99 18.86
CA LYS A 155 9.36 -2.58 19.11
C LYS A 155 8.50 -1.61 19.91
N ALA A 156 7.18 -1.71 19.80
CA ALA A 156 6.27 -0.82 20.55
C ALA A 156 6.43 -0.98 22.09
N ALA A 157 6.70 -2.17 22.59
CA ALA A 157 6.91 -2.42 24.01
C ALA A 157 8.14 -1.71 24.61
N GLU A 158 9.03 -1.18 23.80
CA GLU A 158 10.27 -0.50 24.21
C GLU A 158 10.14 1.04 24.19
N LEU A 159 9.02 1.55 23.74
CA LEU A 159 8.80 2.98 23.54
C LEU A 159 8.17 3.65 24.77
N SER A 160 8.54 4.89 25.00
CA SER A 160 7.81 5.77 25.92
C SER A 160 6.42 6.10 25.36
N ASP A 161 5.54 6.58 26.22
CA ASP A 161 4.18 6.97 25.83
C ASP A 161 4.19 8.06 24.77
N SER A 162 5.07 9.06 24.90
CA SER A 162 5.25 10.13 23.91
C SER A 162 5.77 9.64 22.55
N GLN A 163 6.66 8.64 22.54
CA GLN A 163 7.13 8.01 21.30
C GLN A 163 6.02 7.19 20.62
N LEU A 164 5.18 6.51 21.40
CA LEU A 164 4.02 5.78 20.89
C LEU A 164 3.00 6.73 20.26
N ASP A 165 2.72 7.88 20.90
CA ASP A 165 1.84 8.90 20.35
C ASP A 165 2.39 9.48 19.04
N ALA A 166 3.66 9.86 19.02
CA ALA A 166 4.30 10.35 17.81
C ALA A 166 4.26 9.34 16.67
N LEU A 167 4.51 8.05 16.96
CA LEU A 167 4.44 6.98 15.97
C LEU A 167 3.01 6.76 15.47
N ALA A 168 2.02 6.76 16.37
CA ALA A 168 0.61 6.56 16.01
C ALA A 168 0.10 7.68 15.08
N HIS A 169 0.45 8.93 15.37
CA HIS A 169 0.15 10.05 14.48
C HIS A 169 0.86 9.92 13.12
N ALA A 170 2.15 9.64 13.11
CA ALA A 170 2.91 9.49 11.87
C ALA A 170 2.40 8.34 10.98
N LEU A 171 1.88 7.25 11.58
CA LEU A 171 1.27 6.11 10.87
C LEU A 171 -0.01 6.49 10.12
N LEU A 172 -0.67 7.58 10.48
CA LEU A 172 -1.85 8.11 9.79
C LEU A 172 -1.52 9.31 8.89
N ASP A 173 -0.77 10.27 9.41
CA ASP A 173 -0.56 11.56 8.74
C ASP A 173 0.29 11.43 7.48
N ILE A 174 1.37 10.63 7.53
CA ILE A 174 2.27 10.46 6.39
C ILE A 174 1.59 9.74 5.22
N PRO A 175 0.88 8.60 5.42
CA PRO A 175 0.12 7.97 4.35
C PRO A 175 -0.98 8.88 3.77
N ARG A 176 -1.71 9.59 4.63
CA ARG A 176 -2.76 10.52 4.21
C ARG A 176 -2.20 11.71 3.43
N LEU A 177 -1.06 12.28 3.86
CA LEU A 177 -0.36 13.31 3.10
C LEU A 177 0.11 12.77 1.74
N SER A 178 0.75 11.63 1.71
CA SER A 178 1.21 10.99 0.48
C SER A 178 0.05 10.74 -0.50
N TYR A 179 -1.09 10.26 0.00
CA TYR A 179 -2.28 10.03 -0.83
C TYR A 179 -2.83 11.33 -1.42
N ARG A 180 -3.00 12.36 -0.60
CA ARG A 180 -3.54 13.67 -1.03
C ARG A 180 -2.66 14.38 -2.06
N THR A 181 -1.35 14.17 -1.99
CA THR A 181 -0.40 14.87 -2.88
C THR A 181 -0.01 14.06 -4.11
N ARG A 182 -0.40 12.78 -4.16
CA ARG A 182 -0.16 11.90 -5.30
C ARG A 182 -1.13 12.27 -6.43
N GLY A 183 -0.60 12.58 -7.61
CA GLY A 183 -1.41 12.94 -8.78
C GLY A 183 -1.77 14.42 -8.88
N LEU A 184 -1.34 15.27 -7.94
CA LEU A 184 -1.47 16.72 -8.05
C LEU A 184 -0.39 17.35 -8.95
N VAL A 185 0.61 16.59 -9.35
CA VAL A 185 1.65 17.01 -10.29
C VAL A 185 1.83 15.91 -11.33
N ASP A 186 1.68 16.36 -12.54
CA ASP A 186 1.84 15.76 -13.83
C ASP A 186 2.64 14.46 -13.92
N ASP A 187 2.06 13.54 -14.69
CA ASP A 187 2.65 12.40 -15.39
C ASP A 187 3.86 11.69 -14.78
N ASN A 188 3.62 10.48 -14.32
CA ASN A 188 4.61 9.42 -14.09
C ASN A 188 5.68 9.64 -13.00
N LYS A 189 5.69 10.73 -12.28
CA LYS A 189 6.58 10.88 -11.11
C LYS A 189 5.79 10.58 -9.83
N HIS A 190 6.18 9.53 -9.20
CA HIS A 190 5.46 8.82 -8.14
C HIS A 190 5.12 9.62 -6.86
N HIS A 191 5.42 10.91 -6.79
CA HIS A 191 5.21 11.71 -5.58
C HIS A 191 4.94 13.15 -5.98
N GLY A 192 3.79 13.65 -5.58
CA GLY A 192 3.45 15.06 -5.73
C GLY A 192 4.49 15.99 -5.09
N ALA A 193 4.54 17.24 -5.51
CA ALA A 193 5.52 18.23 -5.06
C ALA A 193 5.56 18.42 -3.52
N LEU A 194 4.47 18.07 -2.81
CA LEU A 194 4.35 18.20 -1.36
C LEU A 194 4.86 16.99 -0.58
N PHE A 195 4.93 15.81 -1.20
CA PHE A 195 5.49 14.61 -0.56
C PHE A 195 6.85 14.27 -1.16
N ARG A 196 7.90 14.70 -0.50
CA ARG A 196 9.28 14.37 -0.86
C ARG A 196 9.82 13.28 0.05
N PHE A 197 10.48 12.28 -0.54
CA PHE A 197 11.20 11.29 0.24
C PHE A 197 12.33 11.92 1.06
N LYS A 198 12.40 11.52 2.31
CA LYS A 198 13.44 11.93 3.24
C LYS A 198 14.59 10.94 3.32
N VAL A 199 14.26 9.65 3.16
CA VAL A 199 15.25 8.56 3.18
C VAL A 199 15.05 7.55 2.06
N PHE A 200 13.82 7.30 1.58
CA PHE A 200 13.54 6.27 0.59
C PHE A 200 14.23 6.57 -0.75
N HIS A 201 15.06 5.62 -1.24
CA HIS A 201 15.92 5.76 -2.43
C HIS A 201 16.92 6.94 -2.37
N ARG A 202 17.31 7.36 -1.16
CA ARG A 202 18.27 8.43 -0.94
C ARG A 202 19.55 7.94 -0.24
N ASP A 203 19.87 6.68 -0.39
CA ASP A 203 21.14 6.14 0.15
C ASP A 203 22.35 6.91 -0.40
N ARG A 204 23.33 7.18 0.47
CA ARG A 204 24.54 8.01 0.23
C ARG A 204 24.28 9.52 0.14
N GLU A 205 23.02 9.97 0.21
CA GLU A 205 22.73 11.40 0.32
C GLU A 205 22.78 11.87 1.78
N ARG A 206 22.83 13.19 1.97
CA ARG A 206 22.82 13.81 3.30
C ARG A 206 21.39 13.82 3.86
N CYS A 207 21.26 13.42 5.12
CA CYS A 207 20.02 13.56 5.87
C CYS A 207 19.69 15.04 6.09
N GLU A 208 18.48 15.43 5.71
CA GLU A 208 18.02 16.82 5.87
C GLU A 208 17.91 17.28 7.34
N ARG A 209 17.86 16.34 8.30
CA ARG A 209 17.74 16.65 9.74
C ARG A 209 19.08 16.85 10.41
N CYS A 210 20.05 15.97 10.19
CA CYS A 210 21.32 15.98 10.94
C CYS A 210 22.57 16.11 10.04
N GLY A 211 22.41 16.14 8.71
CA GLY A 211 23.52 16.18 7.76
C GLY A 211 24.30 14.85 7.60
N GLY A 212 24.03 13.85 8.44
CA GLY A 212 24.63 12.53 8.35
C GLY A 212 24.25 11.79 7.05
N ILE A 213 24.97 10.73 6.73
CA ILE A 213 24.72 9.97 5.50
C ILE A 213 23.56 8.99 5.71
N ILE A 214 22.64 8.97 4.76
CA ILE A 214 21.55 8.00 4.69
C ILE A 214 22.12 6.66 4.22
N GLU A 215 21.82 5.61 4.96
CA GLU A 215 22.26 4.25 4.69
C GLU A 215 21.16 3.38 4.13
N LYS A 216 21.56 2.35 3.39
CA LYS A 216 20.68 1.30 2.90
C LYS A 216 21.11 -0.05 3.44
N THR A 217 20.16 -0.80 3.95
CA THR A 217 20.33 -2.20 4.39
C THR A 217 19.14 -3.04 3.94
N THR A 218 19.08 -4.30 4.36
CA THR A 218 17.92 -5.18 4.14
C THR A 218 17.32 -5.56 5.47
N LEU A 219 16.04 -5.23 5.68
CA LEU A 219 15.25 -5.66 6.84
C LEU A 219 13.91 -6.24 6.37
N SER A 220 13.55 -7.40 6.91
CA SER A 220 12.31 -8.11 6.54
C SER A 220 12.21 -8.36 5.03
N SER A 221 13.31 -8.81 4.41
CA SER A 221 13.45 -9.13 2.99
C SER A 221 13.17 -7.95 2.04
N ARG A 222 13.28 -6.70 2.53
CA ARG A 222 13.07 -5.49 1.73
C ARG A 222 14.20 -4.48 1.95
N PRO A 223 14.57 -3.68 0.94
CA PRO A 223 15.47 -2.55 1.13
C PRO A 223 14.96 -1.63 2.23
N PHE A 224 15.82 -1.28 3.16
CA PHE A 224 15.52 -0.40 4.28
C PHE A 224 16.48 0.79 4.24
N TYR A 225 15.94 1.98 4.10
CA TYR A 225 16.69 3.24 4.05
C TYR A 225 16.49 3.96 5.37
N TRP A 226 17.56 4.47 5.96
CA TRP A 226 17.53 5.07 7.29
C TRP A 226 18.71 6.02 7.52
N CYS A 227 18.59 6.89 8.48
CA CYS A 227 19.68 7.76 8.93
C CYS A 227 20.21 7.29 10.29
N PRO A 228 21.45 6.76 10.41
CA PRO A 228 22.00 6.30 11.69
C PRO A 228 22.08 7.40 12.74
N GLY A 229 22.30 8.65 12.34
CA GLY A 229 22.36 9.78 13.25
C GLY A 229 21.01 10.27 13.80
N CYS A 230 19.88 9.82 13.23
CA CYS A 230 18.53 10.26 13.63
C CYS A 230 17.64 9.15 14.19
N GLN A 231 17.93 7.88 13.88
CA GLN A 231 17.03 6.75 14.17
C GLN A 231 17.69 5.76 15.14
N HIS A 232 17.18 5.69 16.36
CA HIS A 232 17.73 4.89 17.45
C HIS A 232 16.75 3.83 17.96
#